data_fb022aacf8faeda7a5faa3fd0ae33ab1
#
_entry.id   fb022aacf8faeda7a5faa3fd0ae33ab1
#
_cell.length_a   1.000
_cell.length_b   1.000
_cell.length_c   1.000
_cell.angle_alpha   90.00
_cell.angle_beta   90.00
_cell.angle_gamma   90.00
#
_symmetry.space_group_name_H-M   'P 1'
#
loop_
_entity.id
_entity.type
_entity.pdbx_description
1 polymer ?
#
loop_
_entity_poly.entity_id
_entity_poly.type
_entity_poly.pdbx_seq_one_letter_code
_entity_poly.pdbx_strand_id
1 'polypeptide(L)'
;MNHIAALPVGGATPLLQLRAVKKRFVQPVDLAGRLANLLGANNQASVVHAVAGVDLEIHAGEVIGVVGESGCGKSTLGRVVADISPASAGEVRYRGQRLQDMSASQRRAYALGVQMIFQNPMASLNPRMRVLDIIGEAPVVHGIVSAARKAEYVADLMRQVGLDADYGQRYPHQFSGGQRQRIGIARALALKPQLIVCDEAVAALDVSIQAQVLNLFLELRREFDLTYLFISHNLGVVGHVSDRVVIMYLGRVVEIAPTETVFSSPNHPYTQALLAELPGLETRRRTYQPIQGELPSPLRPPSGCTFHPRCPHAMSRCRTEAPVLRMLAPGHSSACHLNDVKENLQ
;
A
#
# COMPACT_ATOMS: atom_id res chain seq x y z
N MET A 1 25.80 2.14 13.99
CA MET A 1 25.75 0.66 13.88
C MET A 1 24.28 0.27 13.96
N ASN A 2 23.65 0.07 12.80
CA ASN A 2 22.23 -0.25 12.69
C ASN A 2 22.04 -1.75 12.93
N HIS A 3 21.43 -2.10 14.06
CA HIS A 3 20.87 -3.43 14.23
C HIS A 3 19.64 -3.55 13.31
N ILE A 4 19.83 -4.08 12.12
CA ILE A 4 18.76 -4.60 11.28
C ILE A 4 18.27 -5.84 11.99
N ALA A 5 17.04 -5.78 12.52
CA ALA A 5 16.38 -6.96 13.06
C ALA A 5 16.29 -8.01 11.93
N ALA A 6 16.85 -9.19 12.16
CA ALA A 6 16.79 -10.30 11.23
C ALA A 6 15.32 -10.58 10.89
N LEU A 7 15.01 -10.70 9.59
CA LEU A 7 13.71 -11.15 9.12
C LEU A 7 13.36 -12.49 9.81
N PRO A 8 12.13 -12.68 10.30
CA PRO A 8 11.74 -13.95 10.89
C PRO A 8 11.78 -15.06 9.84
N VAL A 9 12.83 -15.88 9.90
CA VAL A 9 12.96 -17.08 9.10
C VAL A 9 12.13 -18.16 9.79
N GLY A 10 10.98 -18.50 9.20
CA GLY A 10 10.26 -19.74 9.43
C GLY A 10 9.51 -19.88 10.77
N GLY A 11 8.19 -19.91 10.72
CA GLY A 11 7.32 -20.47 11.76
C GLY A 11 6.33 -19.55 12.47
N ALA A 12 6.49 -18.26 12.45
CA ALA A 12 5.52 -17.34 13.06
C ALA A 12 4.30 -17.13 12.14
N THR A 13 3.10 -17.28 12.68
CA THR A 13 1.85 -16.95 11.96
C THR A 13 1.88 -15.50 11.53
N PRO A 14 1.70 -15.17 10.23
CA PRO A 14 1.67 -13.80 9.78
C PRO A 14 0.53 -13.03 10.45
N LEU A 15 0.75 -11.74 10.74
CA LEU A 15 -0.27 -10.84 11.25
C LEU A 15 -1.44 -10.74 10.28
N LEU A 16 -1.12 -10.59 8.99
CA LEU A 16 -2.11 -10.55 7.91
C LEU A 16 -1.61 -11.35 6.70
N GLN A 17 -2.52 -12.09 6.07
CA GLN A 17 -2.23 -12.88 4.87
C GLN A 17 -3.31 -12.64 3.81
N LEU A 18 -2.87 -12.35 2.60
CA LEU A 18 -3.69 -12.30 1.40
C LEU A 18 -3.46 -13.57 0.60
N ARG A 19 -4.53 -14.24 0.17
CA ARG A 19 -4.48 -15.44 -0.69
C ARG A 19 -5.32 -15.23 -1.92
N ALA A 20 -4.68 -15.18 -3.08
CA ALA A 20 -5.29 -15.00 -4.39
C ALA A 20 -6.32 -13.84 -4.42
N VAL A 21 -6.04 -12.75 -3.68
CA VAL A 21 -6.97 -11.63 -3.50
C VAL A 21 -7.22 -10.93 -4.83
N LYS A 22 -8.51 -10.77 -5.18
CA LYS A 22 -8.96 -10.05 -6.37
C LYS A 22 -9.93 -8.94 -5.97
N LYS A 23 -9.81 -7.79 -6.64
CA LYS A 23 -10.81 -6.71 -6.55
C LYS A 23 -11.16 -6.23 -7.93
N ARG A 24 -12.46 -6.29 -8.23
CA ARG A 24 -13.04 -5.84 -9.49
C ARG A 24 -14.04 -4.72 -9.21
N PHE A 25 -14.04 -3.72 -10.06
CA PHE A 25 -15.07 -2.68 -10.08
C PHE A 25 -15.87 -2.83 -11.37
N VAL A 26 -17.17 -3.03 -11.23
CA VAL A 26 -18.07 -3.14 -12.38
C VAL A 26 -18.77 -1.80 -12.56
N GLN A 27 -18.55 -1.18 -13.71
CA GLN A 27 -19.29 0.01 -14.12
C GLN A 27 -20.49 -0.49 -14.97
N PRO A 28 -21.72 -0.40 -14.45
CA PRO A 28 -22.89 -0.79 -15.21
C PRO A 28 -23.05 0.11 -16.44
N VAL A 29 -23.69 -0.41 -17.47
CA VAL A 29 -24.09 0.38 -18.63
C VAL A 29 -25.03 1.50 -18.16
N ASP A 30 -24.71 2.73 -18.50
CA ASP A 30 -25.53 3.90 -18.17
C ASP A 30 -26.92 3.86 -18.88
N LEU A 31 -27.82 4.75 -18.51
CA LEU A 31 -29.16 4.78 -19.07
C LEU A 31 -29.14 5.00 -20.59
N ALA A 32 -28.25 5.85 -21.07
CA ALA A 32 -28.11 6.12 -22.51
C ALA A 32 -27.62 4.89 -23.26
N GLY A 33 -26.62 4.16 -22.72
CA GLY A 33 -26.14 2.91 -23.29
C GLY A 33 -27.18 1.79 -23.27
N ARG A 34 -28.04 1.72 -22.21
CA ARG A 34 -29.16 0.76 -22.16
C ARG A 34 -30.21 1.06 -23.23
N LEU A 35 -30.55 2.35 -23.43
CA LEU A 35 -31.44 2.77 -24.50
C LEU A 35 -30.85 2.49 -25.90
N ALA A 36 -29.56 2.76 -26.09
CA ALA A 36 -28.86 2.42 -27.32
C ALA A 36 -28.85 0.91 -27.59
N ASN A 37 -28.73 0.07 -26.55
CA ASN A 37 -28.82 -1.39 -26.68
C ASN A 37 -30.23 -1.86 -27.14
N LEU A 38 -31.28 -1.16 -26.75
CA LEU A 38 -32.64 -1.44 -27.27
C LEU A 38 -32.78 -1.12 -28.77
N LEU A 39 -31.88 -0.23 -29.29
CA LEU A 39 -31.77 0.14 -30.70
C LEU A 39 -30.72 -0.66 -31.47
N GLY A 40 -30.23 -1.77 -30.88
CA GLY A 40 -29.25 -2.67 -31.50
C GLY A 40 -27.78 -2.38 -31.22
N ALA A 41 -27.43 -1.42 -30.35
CA ALA A 41 -26.06 -1.25 -29.88
C ALA A 41 -25.69 -2.38 -28.89
N ASN A 42 -24.39 -2.69 -28.77
CA ASN A 42 -23.88 -3.74 -27.87
C ASN A 42 -22.96 -3.12 -26.80
N ASN A 43 -23.52 -2.21 -25.99
CA ASN A 43 -22.79 -1.64 -24.86
C ASN A 43 -22.75 -2.64 -23.70
N GLN A 44 -21.56 -3.07 -23.31
CA GLN A 44 -21.35 -3.98 -22.20
C GLN A 44 -20.86 -3.25 -20.96
N ALA A 45 -21.17 -3.78 -19.77
CA ALA A 45 -20.59 -3.29 -18.53
C ALA A 45 -19.07 -3.41 -18.57
N SER A 46 -18.37 -2.33 -18.21
CA SER A 46 -16.92 -2.36 -18.12
C SER A 46 -16.47 -2.88 -16.75
N VAL A 47 -15.47 -3.75 -16.75
CA VAL A 47 -14.92 -4.37 -15.54
C VAL A 47 -13.45 -3.96 -15.39
N VAL A 48 -13.15 -3.19 -14.35
CA VAL A 48 -11.78 -2.84 -13.97
C VAL A 48 -11.23 -3.89 -13.01
N HIS A 49 -10.16 -4.56 -13.40
CA HIS A 49 -9.43 -5.52 -12.56
C HIS A 49 -8.36 -4.79 -11.75
N ALA A 50 -8.76 -4.13 -10.65
CA ALA A 50 -7.85 -3.31 -9.88
C ALA A 50 -6.82 -4.13 -9.07
N VAL A 51 -7.21 -5.32 -8.60
CA VAL A 51 -6.31 -6.32 -7.97
C VAL A 51 -6.63 -7.68 -8.60
N ALA A 52 -5.60 -8.40 -9.06
CA ALA A 52 -5.76 -9.54 -9.95
C ALA A 52 -5.04 -10.82 -9.43
N GLY A 53 -5.34 -11.23 -8.20
CA GLY A 53 -4.80 -12.44 -7.57
C GLY A 53 -3.48 -12.13 -6.86
N VAL A 54 -3.54 -11.37 -5.79
CA VAL A 54 -2.39 -11.01 -4.97
C VAL A 54 -2.27 -11.99 -3.81
N ASP A 55 -1.08 -12.55 -3.66
CA ASP A 55 -0.63 -13.33 -2.51
C ASP A 55 0.42 -12.47 -1.78
N LEU A 56 0.22 -12.26 -0.47
CA LEU A 56 1.11 -11.45 0.37
C LEU A 56 0.97 -11.85 1.83
N GLU A 57 2.09 -11.96 2.54
CA GLU A 57 2.15 -12.13 3.99
C GLU A 57 2.78 -10.89 4.62
N ILE A 58 2.15 -10.39 5.69
CA ILE A 58 2.61 -9.28 6.51
C ILE A 58 2.86 -9.80 7.91
N HIS A 59 4.09 -9.68 8.39
CA HIS A 59 4.47 -10.10 9.73
C HIS A 59 4.37 -8.92 10.72
N ALA A 60 4.19 -9.23 12.01
CA ALA A 60 4.14 -8.19 13.03
C ALA A 60 5.49 -7.44 13.10
N GLY A 61 5.42 -6.12 13.28
CA GLY A 61 6.58 -5.24 13.40
C GLY A 61 7.32 -4.95 12.08
N GLU A 62 6.94 -5.56 10.92
CA GLU A 62 7.59 -5.26 9.64
C GLU A 62 6.98 -4.07 8.91
N VAL A 63 7.79 -3.44 8.06
CA VAL A 63 7.35 -2.44 7.09
C VAL A 63 7.43 -3.03 5.69
N ILE A 64 6.28 -3.23 5.06
CA ILE A 64 6.19 -3.62 3.66
C ILE A 64 5.92 -2.38 2.80
N GLY A 65 6.82 -2.10 1.87
CA GLY A 65 6.63 -1.08 0.86
C GLY A 65 5.91 -1.64 -0.37
N VAL A 66 4.85 -0.98 -0.84
CA VAL A 66 4.16 -1.34 -2.08
C VAL A 66 4.40 -0.26 -3.11
N VAL A 67 5.04 -0.60 -4.21
CA VAL A 67 5.45 0.35 -5.26
C VAL A 67 4.92 -0.08 -6.64
N GLY A 68 4.72 0.88 -7.51
CA GLY A 68 4.33 0.71 -8.89
C GLY A 68 3.73 1.99 -9.46
N GLU A 69 3.52 2.05 -10.77
CA GLU A 69 2.94 3.20 -11.46
C GLU A 69 1.55 3.57 -10.91
N SER A 70 1.13 4.84 -11.14
CA SER A 70 -0.21 5.29 -10.77
C SER A 70 -1.29 4.43 -11.46
N GLY A 71 -2.35 4.09 -10.73
CA GLY A 71 -3.44 3.25 -11.27
C GLY A 71 -3.16 1.74 -11.30
N CYS A 72 -1.98 1.25 -10.88
CA CYS A 72 -1.68 -0.20 -10.89
C CYS A 72 -2.38 -1.01 -9.78
N GLY A 73 -3.19 -0.38 -8.90
CA GLY A 73 -4.01 -1.08 -7.90
C GLY A 73 -3.53 -1.01 -6.45
N LYS A 74 -2.43 -0.31 -6.14
CA LYS A 74 -1.84 -0.20 -4.78
C LYS A 74 -2.84 0.28 -3.72
N SER A 75 -3.46 1.44 -3.94
CA SER A 75 -4.46 2.00 -3.01
C SER A 75 -5.68 1.10 -2.87
N THR A 76 -6.07 0.39 -3.93
CA THR A 76 -7.14 -0.61 -3.87
C THR A 76 -6.74 -1.79 -2.99
N LEU A 77 -5.50 -2.26 -3.09
CA LEU A 77 -4.97 -3.32 -2.23
C LEU A 77 -4.96 -2.85 -0.75
N GLY A 78 -4.50 -1.64 -0.49
CA GLY A 78 -4.53 -1.04 0.86
C GLY A 78 -5.95 -0.95 1.44
N ARG A 79 -6.93 -0.55 0.64
CA ARG A 79 -8.35 -0.50 1.06
C ARG A 79 -8.94 -1.88 1.31
N VAL A 80 -8.48 -2.91 0.59
CA VAL A 80 -8.86 -4.31 0.86
C VAL A 80 -8.26 -4.78 2.18
N VAL A 81 -6.99 -4.47 2.43
CA VAL A 81 -6.31 -4.76 3.70
C VAL A 81 -6.98 -4.05 4.87
N ALA A 82 -7.39 -2.79 4.72
CA ALA A 82 -8.09 -2.04 5.77
C ALA A 82 -9.60 -2.38 5.88
N ASP A 83 -10.10 -3.36 5.13
CA ASP A 83 -11.52 -3.77 5.05
C ASP A 83 -12.51 -2.64 4.68
N ILE A 84 -11.99 -1.56 4.07
CA ILE A 84 -12.82 -0.45 3.55
C ILE A 84 -13.52 -0.86 2.28
N SER A 85 -12.89 -1.75 1.48
CA SER A 85 -13.43 -2.26 0.22
C SER A 85 -13.23 -3.77 0.18
N PRO A 86 -14.25 -4.59 0.45
CA PRO A 86 -14.08 -6.05 0.52
C PRO A 86 -13.56 -6.63 -0.80
N ALA A 87 -12.75 -7.69 -0.70
CA ALA A 87 -12.26 -8.42 -1.86
C ALA A 87 -13.43 -9.00 -2.68
N SER A 88 -13.28 -9.01 -4.01
CA SER A 88 -14.27 -9.64 -4.91
C SER A 88 -14.07 -11.15 -5.00
N ALA A 89 -12.87 -11.65 -4.72
CA ALA A 89 -12.52 -13.08 -4.62
C ALA A 89 -11.17 -13.22 -3.88
N GLY A 90 -10.86 -14.45 -3.47
CA GLY A 90 -9.71 -14.73 -2.62
C GLY A 90 -10.01 -14.53 -1.14
N GLU A 91 -8.99 -14.59 -0.31
CA GLU A 91 -9.14 -14.55 1.14
C GLU A 91 -8.19 -13.53 1.76
N VAL A 92 -8.70 -12.77 2.74
CA VAL A 92 -7.90 -11.99 3.67
C VAL A 92 -7.98 -12.68 5.02
N ARG A 93 -6.83 -13.01 5.59
CA ARG A 93 -6.72 -13.65 6.91
C ARG A 93 -5.96 -12.74 7.86
N TYR A 94 -6.48 -12.58 9.04
CA TYR A 94 -5.84 -11.87 10.13
C TYR A 94 -5.56 -12.85 11.26
N ARG A 95 -4.28 -12.99 11.64
CA ARG A 95 -3.83 -13.98 12.63
C ARG A 95 -4.34 -15.40 12.32
N GLY A 96 -4.31 -15.78 11.04
CA GLY A 96 -4.75 -17.10 10.55
C GLY A 96 -6.25 -17.25 10.30
N GLN A 97 -7.12 -16.38 10.86
CA GLN A 97 -8.58 -16.45 10.68
C GLN A 97 -9.02 -15.62 9.48
N ARG A 98 -9.90 -16.16 8.61
CA ARG A 98 -10.47 -15.42 7.48
C ARG A 98 -11.41 -14.33 7.97
N LEU A 99 -11.33 -13.13 7.38
CA LEU A 99 -12.18 -12.00 7.77
C LEU A 99 -13.67 -12.31 7.64
N GLN A 100 -14.07 -13.06 6.59
CA GLN A 100 -15.46 -13.41 6.34
C GLN A 100 -16.04 -14.37 7.39
N ASP A 101 -15.21 -15.13 8.11
CA ASP A 101 -15.61 -16.08 9.14
C ASP A 101 -15.57 -15.47 10.56
N MET A 102 -15.17 -14.21 10.67
CA MET A 102 -15.09 -13.51 11.95
C MET A 102 -16.47 -13.14 12.49
N SER A 103 -16.66 -13.32 13.79
CA SER A 103 -17.81 -12.77 14.52
C SER A 103 -17.79 -11.23 14.49
N ALA A 104 -18.91 -10.59 14.80
CA ALA A 104 -19.01 -9.13 14.85
C ALA A 104 -18.00 -8.50 15.82
N SER A 105 -17.72 -9.14 16.97
CA SER A 105 -16.72 -8.67 17.93
C SER A 105 -15.29 -8.78 17.40
N GLN A 106 -14.96 -9.88 16.74
CA GLN A 106 -13.65 -10.07 16.08
C GLN A 106 -13.45 -9.10 14.91
N ARG A 107 -14.51 -8.86 14.11
CA ARG A 107 -14.48 -7.88 13.03
C ARG A 107 -14.26 -6.46 13.54
N ARG A 108 -14.90 -6.12 14.67
CA ARG A 108 -14.66 -4.83 15.36
C ARG A 108 -13.22 -4.73 15.85
N ALA A 109 -12.67 -5.78 16.45
CA ALA A 109 -11.27 -5.81 16.90
C ALA A 109 -10.30 -5.66 15.72
N TYR A 110 -10.60 -6.30 14.56
CA TYR A 110 -9.85 -6.10 13.33
C TYR A 110 -9.89 -4.64 12.86
N ALA A 111 -11.08 -4.04 12.78
CA ALA A 111 -11.25 -2.65 12.35
C ALA A 111 -10.51 -1.64 13.26
N LEU A 112 -10.37 -1.93 14.55
CA LEU A 112 -9.57 -1.12 15.47
C LEU A 112 -8.07 -1.39 15.31
N GLY A 113 -7.70 -2.66 15.09
CA GLY A 113 -6.31 -3.11 14.98
C GLY A 113 -5.66 -2.77 13.63
N VAL A 114 -6.44 -2.47 12.58
CA VAL A 114 -5.94 -2.11 11.25
C VAL A 114 -6.49 -0.75 10.85
N GLN A 115 -5.61 0.24 10.81
CA GLN A 115 -5.99 1.63 10.50
C GLN A 115 -5.42 2.07 9.17
N MET A 116 -6.01 3.10 8.54
CA MET A 116 -5.57 3.64 7.27
C MET A 116 -5.33 5.15 7.35
N ILE A 117 -4.16 5.57 6.87
CA ILE A 117 -3.81 6.97 6.62
C ILE A 117 -3.93 7.21 5.12
N PHE A 118 -4.80 8.15 4.75
CA PHE A 118 -5.16 8.41 3.34
C PHE A 118 -4.21 9.42 2.69
N GLN A 119 -4.11 9.34 1.36
CA GLN A 119 -3.30 10.19 0.50
C GLN A 119 -3.58 11.68 0.68
N ASN A 120 -4.85 12.07 0.83
CA ASN A 120 -5.25 13.46 1.00
C ASN A 120 -5.68 13.73 2.45
N PRO A 121 -4.81 14.36 3.26
CA PRO A 121 -5.13 14.68 4.65
C PRO A 121 -6.36 15.57 4.78
N MET A 122 -6.55 16.53 3.85
CA MET A 122 -7.71 17.45 3.88
C MET A 122 -9.03 16.72 3.70
N ALA A 123 -9.10 15.81 2.72
CA ALA A 123 -10.31 15.06 2.45
C ALA A 123 -10.63 14.04 3.55
N SER A 124 -9.62 13.64 4.34
CA SER A 124 -9.77 12.65 5.41
C SER A 124 -10.19 13.23 6.75
N LEU A 125 -10.07 14.56 6.95
CA LEU A 125 -10.42 15.25 8.19
C LEU A 125 -11.71 16.04 8.00
N ASN A 126 -12.67 15.91 8.92
CA ASN A 126 -13.87 16.72 8.89
C ASN A 126 -13.53 18.20 9.18
N PRO A 127 -13.69 19.14 8.22
CA PRO A 127 -13.27 20.52 8.40
C PRO A 127 -14.10 21.31 9.42
N ARG A 128 -15.24 20.75 9.85
CA ARG A 128 -16.16 21.34 10.83
C ARG A 128 -15.90 20.88 12.27
N MET A 129 -15.00 19.91 12.45
CA MET A 129 -14.63 19.39 13.77
C MET A 129 -13.30 19.99 14.24
N ARG A 130 -13.12 20.14 15.55
CA ARG A 130 -11.85 20.51 16.15
C ARG A 130 -10.91 19.31 16.15
N VAL A 131 -9.61 19.56 16.17
CA VAL A 131 -8.58 18.48 16.18
C VAL A 131 -8.77 17.54 17.38
N LEU A 132 -9.11 18.09 18.56
CA LEU A 132 -9.47 17.32 19.75
C LEU A 132 -10.58 16.30 19.48
N ASP A 133 -11.60 16.66 18.71
CA ASP A 133 -12.71 15.77 18.40
C ASP A 133 -12.34 14.79 17.29
N ILE A 134 -11.62 15.23 16.27
CA ILE A 134 -11.14 14.37 15.17
C ILE A 134 -10.28 13.20 15.70
N ILE A 135 -9.39 13.47 16.64
CA ILE A 135 -8.51 12.42 17.23
C ILE A 135 -9.23 11.65 18.33
N GLY A 136 -10.03 12.33 19.15
CA GLY A 136 -10.56 11.79 20.40
C GLY A 136 -11.92 11.12 20.32
N GLU A 137 -12.70 11.29 19.23
CA GLU A 137 -14.03 10.72 19.11
C GLU A 137 -14.00 9.19 19.09
N ALA A 138 -13.23 8.61 18.18
CA ALA A 138 -13.17 7.17 18.02
C ALA A 138 -12.68 6.42 19.30
N PRO A 139 -11.58 6.81 19.97
CA PRO A 139 -11.18 6.14 21.21
C PRO A 139 -12.21 6.25 22.34
N VAL A 140 -13.00 7.32 22.43
CA VAL A 140 -14.09 7.44 23.41
C VAL A 140 -15.25 6.50 23.05
N VAL A 141 -15.70 6.52 21.79
CA VAL A 141 -16.82 5.67 21.31
C VAL A 141 -16.50 4.18 21.47
N HIS A 142 -15.23 3.80 21.26
CA HIS A 142 -14.78 2.41 21.39
C HIS A 142 -14.33 2.02 22.81
N GLY A 143 -14.40 2.94 23.78
CA GLY A 143 -14.09 2.66 25.18
C GLY A 143 -12.61 2.51 25.48
N ILE A 144 -11.71 2.99 24.59
CA ILE A 144 -10.25 2.99 24.81
C ILE A 144 -9.88 4.02 25.88
N VAL A 145 -10.60 5.15 25.88
CA VAL A 145 -10.46 6.21 26.88
C VAL A 145 -11.85 6.72 27.30
N SER A 146 -11.99 7.14 28.56
CA SER A 146 -13.23 7.78 29.03
C SER A 146 -13.37 9.20 28.48
N ALA A 147 -14.60 9.69 28.36
CA ALA A 147 -14.86 11.06 27.90
C ALA A 147 -14.15 12.13 28.77
N ALA A 148 -14.02 11.88 30.08
CA ALA A 148 -13.33 12.77 31.01
C ALA A 148 -11.82 12.87 30.73
N ARG A 149 -11.20 11.79 30.25
CA ARG A 149 -9.76 11.76 29.93
C ARG A 149 -9.43 12.04 28.47
N LYS A 150 -10.43 12.31 27.63
CA LYS A 150 -10.25 12.53 26.19
C LYS A 150 -9.22 13.63 25.89
N ALA A 151 -9.32 14.77 26.60
CA ALA A 151 -8.44 15.92 26.33
C ALA A 151 -6.97 15.61 26.65
N GLU A 152 -6.70 14.97 27.77
CA GLU A 152 -5.36 14.52 28.19
C GLU A 152 -4.79 13.53 27.17
N TYR A 153 -5.57 12.50 26.80
CA TYR A 153 -5.19 11.48 25.84
C TYR A 153 -4.84 12.04 24.46
N VAL A 154 -5.65 12.98 23.96
CA VAL A 154 -5.39 13.64 22.67
C VAL A 154 -4.16 14.55 22.76
N ALA A 155 -3.96 15.27 23.86
CA ALA A 155 -2.78 16.07 24.07
C ALA A 155 -1.49 15.25 24.03
N ASP A 156 -1.49 14.05 24.60
CA ASP A 156 -0.35 13.14 24.57
C ASP A 156 -0.08 12.66 23.13
N LEU A 157 -1.11 12.22 22.40
CA LEU A 157 -0.98 11.83 20.99
C LEU A 157 -0.47 12.97 20.10
N MET A 158 -0.93 14.20 20.34
CA MET A 158 -0.45 15.37 19.60
C MET A 158 1.06 15.59 19.83
N ARG A 159 1.52 15.48 21.09
CA ARG A 159 2.97 15.58 21.40
C ARG A 159 3.78 14.47 20.73
N GLN A 160 3.29 13.23 20.73
CA GLN A 160 3.94 12.08 20.08
C GLN A 160 4.14 12.30 18.56
N VAL A 161 3.21 12.98 17.90
CA VAL A 161 3.35 13.31 16.48
C VAL A 161 4.02 14.67 16.24
N GLY A 162 4.58 15.31 17.28
CA GLY A 162 5.27 16.60 17.18
C GLY A 162 4.35 17.79 16.88
N LEU A 163 3.13 17.74 17.44
CA LEU A 163 2.18 18.87 17.43
C LEU A 163 2.04 19.46 18.84
N ASP A 164 1.87 20.76 18.91
CA ASP A 164 1.54 21.44 20.16
C ASP A 164 0.14 21.02 20.65
N ALA A 165 0.06 20.58 21.88
CA ALA A 165 -1.19 20.13 22.52
C ALA A 165 -2.25 21.25 22.58
N ASP A 166 -1.83 22.51 22.70
CA ASP A 166 -2.73 23.68 22.78
C ASP A 166 -3.50 23.90 21.47
N TYR A 167 -3.02 23.30 20.36
CA TYR A 167 -3.72 23.39 19.07
C TYR A 167 -4.93 22.44 18.96
N GLY A 168 -5.23 21.64 19.99
CA GLY A 168 -6.38 20.73 19.99
C GLY A 168 -7.74 21.41 19.73
N GLN A 169 -7.88 22.70 20.09
CA GLN A 169 -9.10 23.49 19.85
C GLN A 169 -9.22 24.07 18.44
N ARG A 170 -8.16 23.99 17.62
CA ARG A 170 -8.15 24.50 16.24
C ARG A 170 -8.87 23.58 15.28
N TYR A 171 -9.24 24.12 14.12
CA TYR A 171 -9.84 23.40 13.01
C TYR A 171 -8.78 23.01 11.96
N PRO A 172 -8.99 21.95 11.15
CA PRO A 172 -8.01 21.48 10.17
C PRO A 172 -7.51 22.55 9.19
N HIS A 173 -8.34 23.48 8.78
CA HIS A 173 -7.95 24.55 7.85
C HIS A 173 -6.91 25.53 8.43
N GLN A 174 -6.70 25.56 9.74
CA GLN A 174 -5.74 26.41 10.43
C GLN A 174 -4.33 25.79 10.51
N PHE A 175 -4.11 24.63 9.88
CA PHE A 175 -2.85 23.88 9.91
C PHE A 175 -2.20 23.79 8.51
N SER A 176 -0.86 23.69 8.48
CA SER A 176 -0.13 23.38 7.25
C SER A 176 -0.40 21.95 6.77
N GLY A 177 0.00 21.62 5.52
CA GLY A 177 -0.14 20.27 4.95
C GLY A 177 0.52 19.21 5.82
N GLY A 178 1.75 19.43 6.25
CA GLY A 178 2.49 18.50 7.12
C GLY A 178 1.86 18.35 8.51
N GLN A 179 1.34 19.44 9.10
CA GLN A 179 0.63 19.37 10.37
C GLN A 179 -0.69 18.59 10.25
N ARG A 180 -1.44 18.76 9.16
CA ARG A 180 -2.65 17.95 8.90
C ARG A 180 -2.33 16.47 8.74
N GLN A 181 -1.19 16.15 8.10
CA GLN A 181 -0.73 14.78 8.01
C GLN A 181 -0.44 14.20 9.40
N ARG A 182 0.21 14.95 10.27
CA ARG A 182 0.46 14.56 11.68
C ARG A 182 -0.84 14.36 12.47
N ILE A 183 -1.87 15.17 12.23
CA ILE A 183 -3.22 14.96 12.81
C ILE A 183 -3.81 13.64 12.31
N GLY A 184 -3.68 13.31 11.03
CA GLY A 184 -4.13 12.03 10.45
C GLY A 184 -3.41 10.83 11.07
N ILE A 185 -2.10 10.96 11.32
CA ILE A 185 -1.29 9.95 12.02
C ILE A 185 -1.76 9.80 13.47
N ALA A 186 -1.93 10.90 14.22
CA ALA A 186 -2.43 10.87 15.59
C ALA A 186 -3.82 10.22 15.70
N ARG A 187 -4.71 10.49 14.75
CA ARG A 187 -6.04 9.86 14.68
C ARG A 187 -5.95 8.35 14.49
N ALA A 188 -5.05 7.87 13.61
CA ALA A 188 -4.84 6.44 13.42
C ALA A 188 -4.26 5.79 14.68
N LEU A 189 -3.27 6.39 15.33
CA LEU A 189 -2.65 5.92 16.56
C LEU A 189 -3.62 5.88 17.75
N ALA A 190 -4.62 6.76 17.78
CA ALA A 190 -5.59 6.87 18.88
C ALA A 190 -6.35 5.57 19.14
N LEU A 191 -6.44 4.68 18.17
CA LEU A 191 -7.09 3.36 18.28
C LEU A 191 -6.11 2.24 18.68
N LYS A 192 -4.82 2.56 18.91
CA LYS A 192 -3.75 1.61 19.26
C LYS A 192 -3.68 0.46 18.24
N PRO A 193 -3.51 0.77 16.95
CA PRO A 193 -3.50 -0.24 15.89
C PRO A 193 -2.25 -1.11 15.96
N GLN A 194 -2.32 -2.29 15.34
CA GLN A 194 -1.17 -3.17 15.11
C GLN A 194 -0.62 -3.02 13.69
N LEU A 195 -1.49 -2.66 12.74
CA LEU A 195 -1.13 -2.42 11.34
C LEU A 195 -1.69 -1.07 10.89
N ILE A 196 -0.84 -0.28 10.28
CA ILE A 196 -1.25 0.97 9.64
C ILE A 196 -0.98 0.86 8.14
N VAL A 197 -2.02 1.04 7.33
CA VAL A 197 -1.91 1.19 5.88
C VAL A 197 -1.68 2.66 5.56
N CYS A 198 -0.51 3.00 5.04
CA CYS A 198 -0.14 4.35 4.63
C CYS A 198 -0.33 4.48 3.11
N ASP A 199 -1.45 5.04 2.65
CA ASP A 199 -1.75 5.21 1.23
C ASP A 199 -1.22 6.57 0.74
N GLU A 200 -0.04 6.57 0.11
CA GLU A 200 0.66 7.76 -0.38
C GLU A 200 0.75 8.90 0.65
N ALA A 201 0.95 8.53 1.92
CA ALA A 201 0.86 9.42 3.08
C ALA A 201 1.80 10.62 3.07
N VAL A 202 2.80 10.66 2.19
CA VAL A 202 3.78 11.76 2.09
C VAL A 202 3.86 12.38 0.68
N ALA A 203 3.08 11.88 -0.29
CA ALA A 203 3.20 12.28 -1.69
C ALA A 203 2.86 13.76 -1.96
N ALA A 204 2.00 14.36 -1.15
CA ALA A 204 1.56 15.76 -1.30
C ALA A 204 2.37 16.75 -0.46
N LEU A 205 3.48 16.32 0.14
CA LEU A 205 4.32 17.15 1.02
C LEU A 205 5.61 17.57 0.32
N ASP A 206 6.11 18.76 0.69
CA ASP A 206 7.44 19.22 0.29
C ASP A 206 8.52 18.26 0.79
N VAL A 207 9.64 18.15 0.08
CA VAL A 207 10.72 17.17 0.34
C VAL A 207 11.22 17.21 1.79
N SER A 208 11.39 18.41 2.36
CA SER A 208 11.87 18.57 3.75
C SER A 208 10.83 18.10 4.78
N ILE A 209 9.57 18.39 4.55
CA ILE A 209 8.45 17.94 5.41
C ILE A 209 8.22 16.43 5.25
N GLN A 210 8.36 15.92 4.01
CA GLN A 210 8.31 14.49 3.73
C GLN A 210 9.35 13.72 4.56
N ALA A 211 10.61 14.16 4.60
CA ALA A 211 11.65 13.53 5.40
C ALA A 211 11.31 13.51 6.89
N GLN A 212 10.77 14.62 7.43
CA GLN A 212 10.35 14.69 8.84
C GLN A 212 9.22 13.69 9.16
N VAL A 213 8.24 13.56 8.25
CA VAL A 213 7.10 12.63 8.45
C VAL A 213 7.57 11.17 8.31
N LEU A 214 8.52 10.88 7.43
CA LEU A 214 9.11 9.53 7.32
C LEU A 214 9.87 9.14 8.59
N ASN A 215 10.67 10.06 9.15
CA ASN A 215 11.35 9.83 10.43
C ASN A 215 10.35 9.59 11.56
N LEU A 216 9.25 10.36 11.60
CA LEU A 216 8.17 10.15 12.57
C LEU A 216 7.58 8.73 12.44
N PHE A 217 7.33 8.22 11.23
CA PHE A 217 6.85 6.83 11.06
C PHE A 217 7.84 5.80 11.63
N LEU A 218 9.15 6.01 11.42
CA LEU A 218 10.19 5.12 11.95
C LEU A 218 10.30 5.19 13.48
N GLU A 219 10.15 6.36 14.08
CA GLU A 219 10.10 6.56 15.54
C GLU A 219 8.88 5.86 16.14
N LEU A 220 7.69 6.11 15.60
CA LEU A 220 6.44 5.50 16.04
C LEU A 220 6.45 3.96 15.89
N ARG A 221 7.08 3.43 14.82
CA ARG A 221 7.28 2.00 14.65
C ARG A 221 8.03 1.40 15.85
N ARG A 222 9.12 2.04 16.26
CA ARG A 222 9.97 1.57 17.38
C ARG A 222 9.28 1.69 18.73
N GLU A 223 8.54 2.80 18.94
CA GLU A 223 7.87 3.09 20.20
C GLU A 223 6.66 2.18 20.45
N PHE A 224 5.89 1.88 19.39
CA PHE A 224 4.61 1.16 19.50
C PHE A 224 4.62 -0.23 18.84
N ASP A 225 5.77 -0.73 18.38
CA ASP A 225 5.90 -2.01 17.65
C ASP A 225 4.92 -2.12 16.47
N LEU A 226 4.82 -1.05 15.69
CA LEU A 226 3.85 -0.94 14.60
C LEU A 226 4.30 -1.70 13.35
N THR A 227 3.33 -2.32 12.71
CA THR A 227 3.45 -2.89 11.37
C THR A 227 2.95 -1.88 10.36
N TYR A 228 3.64 -1.72 9.22
CA TYR A 228 3.19 -0.81 8.15
C TYR A 228 3.02 -1.53 6.82
N LEU A 229 1.93 -1.21 6.12
CA LEU A 229 1.82 -1.38 4.68
C LEU A 229 1.96 0.00 4.03
N PHE A 230 3.17 0.32 3.55
CA PHE A 230 3.53 1.65 3.07
C PHE A 230 3.41 1.72 1.55
N ILE A 231 2.36 2.35 1.05
CA ILE A 231 2.07 2.50 -0.38
C ILE A 231 2.66 3.82 -0.88
N SER A 232 3.47 3.75 -1.93
CA SER A 232 4.04 4.93 -2.60
C SER A 232 4.26 4.64 -4.09
N HIS A 233 4.28 5.69 -4.91
CA HIS A 233 4.80 5.61 -6.28
C HIS A 233 6.30 5.92 -6.33
N ASN A 234 6.88 6.42 -5.25
CA ASN A 234 8.31 6.75 -5.17
C ASN A 234 9.09 5.63 -4.49
N LEU A 235 9.88 4.91 -5.30
CA LEU A 235 10.70 3.79 -4.83
C LEU A 235 11.78 4.24 -3.83
N GLY A 236 12.34 5.45 -3.97
CA GLY A 236 13.32 5.99 -3.03
C GLY A 236 12.76 6.19 -1.62
N VAL A 237 11.49 6.65 -1.52
CA VAL A 237 10.78 6.77 -0.23
C VAL A 237 10.61 5.41 0.42
N VAL A 238 10.15 4.43 -0.35
CA VAL A 238 9.94 3.05 0.13
C VAL A 238 11.26 2.42 0.54
N GLY A 239 12.33 2.63 -0.23
CA GLY A 239 13.67 2.14 0.09
C GLY A 239 14.22 2.66 1.43
N HIS A 240 13.74 3.82 1.90
CA HIS A 240 14.18 4.40 3.17
C HIS A 240 13.45 3.80 4.39
N VAL A 241 12.19 3.39 4.25
CA VAL A 241 11.37 3.00 5.41
C VAL A 241 11.05 1.51 5.47
N SER A 242 11.18 0.76 4.37
CA SER A 242 10.65 -0.59 4.26
C SER A 242 11.71 -1.66 4.48
N ASP A 243 11.30 -2.77 5.10
CA ASP A 243 12.14 -3.97 5.24
C ASP A 243 12.07 -4.82 3.96
N ARG A 244 10.86 -4.94 3.37
CA ARG A 244 10.60 -5.63 2.10
C ARG A 244 9.81 -4.74 1.16
N VAL A 245 10.02 -4.95 -0.14
CA VAL A 245 9.32 -4.22 -1.20
C VAL A 245 8.51 -5.17 -2.06
N VAL A 246 7.28 -4.78 -2.34
CA VAL A 246 6.34 -5.43 -3.24
C VAL A 246 6.15 -4.54 -4.45
N ILE A 247 6.54 -5.02 -5.62
CA ILE A 247 6.38 -4.29 -6.88
C ILE A 247 5.08 -4.74 -7.55
N MET A 248 4.19 -3.78 -7.79
CA MET A 248 2.89 -4.03 -8.43
C MET A 248 2.81 -3.44 -9.84
N TYR A 249 2.27 -4.23 -10.77
CA TYR A 249 1.97 -3.79 -12.13
C TYR A 249 0.60 -4.32 -12.58
N LEU A 250 -0.31 -3.43 -13.02
CA LEU A 250 -1.67 -3.77 -13.48
C LEU A 250 -2.40 -4.78 -12.59
N GLY A 251 -2.46 -4.50 -11.29
CA GLY A 251 -3.17 -5.30 -10.30
C GLY A 251 -2.46 -6.58 -9.84
N ARG A 252 -1.28 -6.87 -10.35
CA ARG A 252 -0.49 -8.07 -10.01
C ARG A 252 0.79 -7.70 -9.29
N VAL A 253 1.23 -8.58 -8.42
CA VAL A 253 2.59 -8.53 -7.86
C VAL A 253 3.54 -9.15 -8.88
N VAL A 254 4.59 -8.42 -9.24
CA VAL A 254 5.60 -8.89 -10.21
C VAL A 254 6.92 -9.23 -9.55
N GLU A 255 7.23 -8.61 -8.41
CA GLU A 255 8.41 -8.94 -7.60
C GLU A 255 8.17 -8.62 -6.12
N ILE A 256 8.69 -9.48 -5.24
CA ILE A 256 8.76 -9.26 -3.79
C ILE A 256 10.17 -9.61 -3.36
N ALA A 257 10.85 -8.69 -2.67
CA ALA A 257 12.16 -8.99 -2.12
C ALA A 257 12.49 -8.09 -0.90
N PRO A 258 13.52 -8.43 -0.10
CA PRO A 258 14.12 -7.51 0.84
C PRO A 258 14.51 -6.22 0.14
N THR A 259 14.37 -5.09 0.81
CA THR A 259 14.65 -3.77 0.23
C THR A 259 16.04 -3.71 -0.40
N GLU A 260 17.08 -4.16 0.30
CA GLU A 260 18.45 -4.20 -0.22
C GLU A 260 18.56 -4.99 -1.53
N THR A 261 17.85 -6.11 -1.63
CA THR A 261 17.85 -6.95 -2.84
C THR A 261 17.19 -6.24 -4.02
N VAL A 262 16.06 -5.57 -3.80
CA VAL A 262 15.39 -4.79 -4.86
C VAL A 262 16.32 -3.73 -5.43
N PHE A 263 17.10 -3.05 -4.58
CA PHE A 263 17.98 -1.96 -5.01
C PHE A 263 19.32 -2.43 -5.60
N SER A 264 19.84 -3.57 -5.13
CA SER A 264 21.16 -4.07 -5.58
C SER A 264 21.06 -5.08 -6.73
N SER A 265 20.02 -5.92 -6.75
CA SER A 265 19.86 -7.02 -7.71
C SER A 265 18.40 -7.25 -8.10
N PRO A 266 17.73 -6.25 -8.69
CA PRO A 266 16.35 -6.37 -9.16
C PRO A 266 16.24 -7.45 -10.24
N ASN A 267 15.25 -8.33 -10.10
CA ASN A 267 15.08 -9.43 -11.05
C ASN A 267 14.13 -9.08 -12.19
N HIS A 268 12.94 -8.54 -11.88
CA HIS A 268 11.92 -8.29 -12.89
C HIS A 268 12.29 -7.07 -13.77
N PRO A 269 12.19 -7.12 -15.11
CA PRO A 269 12.53 -5.98 -15.98
C PRO A 269 11.78 -4.68 -15.67
N TYR A 270 10.55 -4.77 -15.15
CA TYR A 270 9.81 -3.59 -14.69
C TYR A 270 10.45 -2.96 -13.46
N THR A 271 10.91 -3.77 -12.48
CA THR A 271 11.64 -3.27 -11.30
C THR A 271 12.92 -2.57 -11.70
N GLN A 272 13.67 -3.15 -12.65
CA GLN A 272 14.89 -2.55 -13.20
C GLN A 272 14.61 -1.19 -13.84
N ALA A 273 13.51 -1.09 -14.60
CA ALA A 273 13.09 0.15 -15.24
C ALA A 273 12.68 1.23 -14.21
N LEU A 274 11.92 0.85 -13.16
CA LEU A 274 11.56 1.77 -12.07
C LEU A 274 12.80 2.30 -11.31
N LEU A 275 13.80 1.46 -11.09
CA LEU A 275 15.06 1.87 -10.45
C LEU A 275 15.90 2.79 -11.34
N ALA A 276 15.83 2.59 -12.65
CA ALA A 276 16.53 3.45 -13.61
C ALA A 276 15.98 4.88 -13.64
N GLU A 277 14.74 5.09 -13.21
CA GLU A 277 14.09 6.40 -13.09
C GLU A 277 14.50 7.16 -11.81
N LEU A 278 15.11 6.49 -10.82
CA LEU A 278 15.55 7.17 -9.60
C LEU A 278 16.74 8.11 -9.92
N PRO A 279 16.69 9.35 -9.41
CA PRO A 279 17.84 10.25 -9.48
C PRO A 279 19.04 9.61 -8.76
N GLY A 280 20.07 9.25 -9.52
CA GLY A 280 21.30 8.69 -8.94
C GLY A 280 22.11 9.78 -8.22
N LEU A 281 22.66 9.47 -7.05
CA LEU A 281 23.68 10.28 -6.38
C LEU A 281 25.04 10.22 -7.08
N GLU A 282 25.21 9.32 -8.06
CA GLU A 282 26.43 9.19 -8.83
C GLU A 282 26.52 10.26 -9.92
N THR A 283 27.59 11.02 -9.90
CA THR A 283 27.98 12.08 -10.85
C THR A 283 28.17 11.64 -12.31
N ARG A 284 28.05 10.35 -12.64
CA ARG A 284 28.08 9.86 -14.00
C ARG A 284 26.72 10.10 -14.68
N ARG A 285 26.74 10.78 -15.80
CA ARG A 285 25.61 10.97 -16.74
C ARG A 285 25.06 9.60 -17.15
N ARG A 286 24.14 9.00 -16.36
CA ARG A 286 23.34 7.88 -16.84
C ARG A 286 22.39 8.42 -17.89
N THR A 287 22.39 7.81 -19.06
CA THR A 287 21.38 8.11 -20.08
C THR A 287 20.04 7.68 -19.52
N TYR A 288 19.14 8.64 -19.27
CA TYR A 288 17.78 8.36 -18.82
C TYR A 288 17.07 7.51 -19.90
N GLN A 289 16.67 6.30 -19.54
CA GLN A 289 15.88 5.42 -20.40
C GLN A 289 14.52 5.23 -19.74
N PRO A 290 13.52 6.08 -20.06
CA PRO A 290 12.18 5.93 -19.52
C PRO A 290 11.59 4.60 -19.95
N ILE A 291 10.66 4.08 -19.14
CA ILE A 291 9.88 2.90 -19.51
C ILE A 291 9.13 3.21 -20.80
N GLN A 292 9.48 2.51 -21.89
CA GLN A 292 8.91 2.78 -23.20
C GLN A 292 7.46 2.30 -23.31
N GLY A 293 6.63 3.06 -24.04
CA GLY A 293 5.23 2.75 -24.29
C GLY A 293 4.28 3.22 -23.19
N GLU A 294 3.02 3.35 -23.56
CA GLU A 294 1.95 3.74 -22.63
C GLU A 294 1.56 2.62 -21.66
N LEU A 295 1.10 3.00 -20.47
CA LEU A 295 0.55 2.04 -19.52
C LEU A 295 -0.72 1.41 -20.12
N PRO A 296 -0.79 0.08 -20.27
CA PRO A 296 -1.98 -0.56 -20.80
C PRO A 296 -3.20 -0.34 -19.91
N SER A 297 -4.37 -0.26 -20.53
CA SER A 297 -5.60 -0.02 -19.82
C SER A 297 -5.96 -1.19 -18.87
N PRO A 298 -6.30 -0.92 -17.59
CA PRO A 298 -6.77 -1.94 -16.66
C PRO A 298 -8.16 -2.52 -17.04
N LEU A 299 -8.86 -1.88 -17.98
CA LEU A 299 -10.11 -2.39 -18.55
C LEU A 299 -9.87 -3.54 -19.54
N ARG A 300 -8.73 -3.52 -20.24
CA ARG A 300 -8.31 -4.53 -21.21
C ARG A 300 -6.83 -4.85 -20.98
N PRO A 301 -6.51 -5.56 -19.87
CA PRO A 301 -5.11 -5.88 -19.61
C PRO A 301 -4.57 -6.81 -20.70
N PRO A 302 -3.28 -6.67 -21.03
CA PRO A 302 -2.61 -7.56 -21.98
C PRO A 302 -2.74 -9.03 -21.57
N SER A 303 -2.87 -9.93 -22.55
CA SER A 303 -2.80 -11.39 -22.33
C SER A 303 -1.40 -11.79 -21.86
N GLY A 304 -1.28 -12.92 -21.19
CA GLY A 304 0.00 -13.42 -20.71
C GLY A 304 0.64 -12.52 -19.64
N CYS A 305 1.93 -12.23 -19.76
CA CYS A 305 2.64 -11.29 -18.91
C CYS A 305 2.13 -9.87 -19.16
N THR A 306 1.55 -9.22 -18.15
CA THR A 306 0.97 -7.88 -18.32
C THR A 306 1.99 -6.81 -18.71
N PHE A 307 3.27 -7.03 -18.42
CA PHE A 307 4.36 -6.10 -18.78
C PHE A 307 4.92 -6.34 -20.18
N HIS A 308 4.56 -7.44 -20.89
CA HIS A 308 5.19 -7.81 -22.16
C HIS A 308 5.17 -6.69 -23.25
N PRO A 309 4.14 -5.80 -23.35
CA PRO A 309 4.16 -4.75 -24.36
C PRO A 309 5.26 -3.69 -24.16
N ARG A 310 5.75 -3.56 -22.93
CA ARG A 310 6.76 -2.58 -22.51
C ARG A 310 8.10 -3.23 -22.12
N CYS A 311 8.18 -4.55 -22.20
CA CYS A 311 9.35 -5.31 -21.77
C CYS A 311 10.38 -5.41 -22.90
N PRO A 312 11.64 -4.93 -22.73
CA PRO A 312 12.68 -5.05 -23.74
C PRO A 312 13.12 -6.51 -23.98
N HIS A 313 12.78 -7.41 -23.05
CA HIS A 313 13.11 -8.84 -23.09
C HIS A 313 11.89 -9.72 -23.38
N ALA A 314 10.83 -9.17 -23.97
CA ALA A 314 9.61 -9.92 -24.24
C ALA A 314 9.84 -11.08 -25.21
N MET A 315 9.42 -12.28 -24.81
CA MET A 315 9.46 -13.51 -25.61
C MET A 315 8.05 -13.86 -26.12
N SER A 316 7.93 -14.77 -27.09
CA SER A 316 6.64 -15.24 -27.60
C SER A 316 5.74 -15.78 -26.49
N ARG A 317 6.29 -16.53 -25.54
CA ARG A 317 5.59 -17.05 -24.38
C ARG A 317 4.99 -15.96 -23.50
N CYS A 318 5.65 -14.79 -23.37
CA CYS A 318 5.14 -13.67 -22.59
C CYS A 318 3.81 -13.11 -23.12
N ARG A 319 3.47 -13.34 -24.38
CA ARG A 319 2.21 -12.87 -25.00
C ARG A 319 1.02 -13.77 -24.68
N THR A 320 1.26 -15.04 -24.39
CA THR A 320 0.22 -16.06 -24.24
C THR A 320 0.08 -16.60 -22.82
N GLU A 321 1.17 -16.62 -22.05
CA GLU A 321 1.21 -17.21 -20.72
C GLU A 321 1.55 -16.17 -19.65
N ALA A 322 0.75 -16.10 -18.58
CA ALA A 322 1.03 -15.25 -17.43
C ALA A 322 2.09 -15.92 -16.53
N PRO A 323 3.20 -15.22 -16.22
CA PRO A 323 4.21 -15.79 -15.33
C PRO A 323 3.66 -15.92 -13.92
N VAL A 324 4.05 -16.98 -13.23
CA VAL A 324 3.72 -17.24 -11.83
C VAL A 324 4.80 -16.61 -10.94
N LEU A 325 4.38 -16.03 -9.81
CA LEU A 325 5.31 -15.53 -8.80
C LEU A 325 6.04 -16.72 -8.17
N ARG A 326 7.33 -16.85 -8.43
CA ARG A 326 8.18 -17.95 -7.96
C ARG A 326 9.26 -17.44 -7.02
N MET A 327 9.58 -18.21 -6.01
CA MET A 327 10.70 -17.96 -5.13
C MET A 327 12.02 -18.22 -5.87
N LEU A 328 12.89 -17.23 -5.91
CA LEU A 328 14.23 -17.30 -6.51
C LEU A 328 15.31 -17.51 -5.45
N ALA A 329 15.09 -16.93 -4.27
CA ALA A 329 15.93 -17.08 -3.09
C ALA A 329 15.04 -16.83 -1.83
N PRO A 330 15.51 -17.16 -0.64
CA PRO A 330 14.78 -16.87 0.59
C PRO A 330 14.35 -15.39 0.65
N GLY A 331 13.03 -15.15 0.72
CA GLY A 331 12.44 -13.83 0.75
C GLY A 331 12.38 -13.08 -0.59
N HIS A 332 12.93 -13.63 -1.68
CA HIS A 332 12.90 -13.01 -3.01
C HIS A 332 12.06 -13.85 -3.99
N SER A 333 10.99 -13.28 -4.50
CA SER A 333 10.10 -13.91 -5.49
C SER A 333 9.87 -12.97 -6.67
N SER A 334 9.80 -13.55 -7.89
CA SER A 334 9.57 -12.77 -9.11
C SER A 334 8.68 -13.54 -10.10
N ALA A 335 7.82 -12.79 -10.81
CA ALA A 335 6.91 -13.31 -11.83
C ALA A 335 7.44 -12.97 -13.24
N CYS A 336 8.50 -13.65 -13.68
CA CYS A 336 9.14 -13.41 -14.96
C CYS A 336 9.58 -14.71 -15.64
N HIS A 337 9.26 -14.89 -16.93
CA HIS A 337 9.67 -16.06 -17.70
C HIS A 337 11.17 -16.13 -18.01
N LEU A 338 11.92 -15.03 -17.82
CA LEU A 338 13.38 -15.05 -17.92
C LEU A 338 14.02 -15.95 -16.85
N ASN A 339 13.34 -16.21 -15.75
CA ASN A 339 13.83 -17.10 -14.70
C ASN A 339 13.82 -18.56 -15.14
N ASP A 340 12.86 -18.96 -16.00
CA ASP A 340 12.77 -20.33 -16.53
C ASP A 340 13.92 -20.64 -17.50
N VAL A 341 14.50 -19.63 -18.18
CA VAL A 341 15.61 -19.79 -19.12
C VAL A 341 16.93 -19.96 -18.35
N LYS A 342 17.09 -19.30 -17.21
CA LYS A 342 18.30 -19.39 -16.39
C LYS A 342 18.45 -20.76 -15.71
N GLU A 343 17.34 -21.38 -15.31
CA GLU A 343 17.35 -22.74 -14.71
C GLU A 343 17.77 -23.82 -15.71
N ASN A 344 17.52 -23.63 -17.01
CA ASN A 344 17.91 -24.60 -18.07
C ASN A 344 19.37 -24.45 -18.54
N LEU A 345 20.12 -23.46 -18.01
CA LEU A 345 21.52 -23.17 -18.37
C LEU A 345 22.50 -23.51 -17.22
N GLN A 346 22.00 -23.99 -16.10
CA GLN A 346 22.77 -24.54 -14.96
C GLN A 346 22.67 -26.08 -14.92
#